data_91ff53c9bfa7bed047f2e7ebe9a5a09f
#
_entry.id   91ff53c9bfa7bed047f2e7ebe9a5a09f
#
_cell.length_a   1.000
_cell.length_b   1.000
_cell.length_c   1.000
_cell.angle_alpha   90.00
_cell.angle_beta   90.00
_cell.angle_gamma   90.00
#
_symmetry.space_group_name_H-M   'P 1'
#
loop_
_entity.id
_entity.type
_entity.pdbx_description
1 polymer ?
#
loop_
_entity_poly.entity_id
_entity_poly.type
_entity_poly.pdbx_seq_one_letter_code
_entity_poly.pdbx_strand_id
1 'polypeptide(L)'
;MNTRPLTRVATTSLVFGLLAIFATAQTPDATKTDPVARLSTELEPKIKEEVQQGRLPGFAIGVVKNGKLIYAKGFGVAKLGGTTAITSRSLFHMASVTKTFVATAILQLSENAKIDLDAPVIRYLPYFRLDDERYKTITIRQMLSHTSGIPDTVNYNWDKPEYDAGALERFVRSIADQKLVFAPGEKFAYSNTAYEILGDVIAKVSGESFEDYVQHNILMPLGMKDSTLLVREANPQLLTSPHLMENNKVVVSKVFPYNRAHSPSSTLYSSIEDMSRWAIANLNRGELDGKRILKHDTVDSMWRPVADALGMKEGISWFTTEKQGHRFVLHSGGDVGFESLLVLAPEDDVAVVAMSNFAAQDHDYVEEFVNGAMRIMFGLKPSEPSAAAAITATQLGPEEAKKKADEVLASYVTALGGRTALEKISSRTAKGSFEVSGIAMSGPVETYAKAPNLMLLVLKMPGQETFQDGFDGKVGWEQNPDDGITDKTGLEAGSAMRDADFYQPLKLRLQYPNLIFKGTGRVSVGKGGAGKIEERDALVLEAPRAGSPRRFYFDSVNGLLLRTEEWDAAGKMTEAVEYQDYREVDGMKVAFTFHIIQDMHFTIKFTEVKHNVPIDDTIFVKPKK
;
A
#
# COMPACT_ATOMS: atom_id res chain seq x y z
N MET A 1 28.08 19.24 -19.59
CA MET A 1 27.59 19.39 -18.22
C MET A 1 26.11 19.69 -18.30
N ASN A 2 25.29 18.67 -18.43
CA ASN A 2 23.82 18.80 -18.44
C ASN A 2 23.29 18.00 -17.26
N THR A 3 23.00 18.69 -16.18
CA THR A 3 22.26 18.15 -15.04
C THR A 3 20.79 18.11 -15.42
N ARG A 4 20.28 16.92 -15.75
CA ARG A 4 18.84 16.69 -15.83
C ARG A 4 18.30 16.60 -14.38
N PRO A 5 17.24 17.30 -14.03
CA PRO A 5 16.58 17.11 -12.75
C PRO A 5 15.88 15.75 -12.77
N LEU A 6 16.23 14.90 -11.82
CA LEU A 6 15.49 13.68 -11.45
C LEU A 6 14.16 14.09 -10.79
N THR A 7 13.15 14.34 -11.59
CA THR A 7 11.76 14.40 -11.12
C THR A 7 11.25 12.96 -11.03
N ARG A 8 11.65 12.23 -9.99
CA ARG A 8 10.88 11.06 -9.57
C ARG A 8 9.59 11.60 -8.99
N VAL A 9 8.51 11.48 -9.75
CA VAL A 9 7.16 11.58 -9.22
C VAL A 9 7.04 10.44 -8.22
N ALA A 10 6.99 10.80 -6.93
CA ALA A 10 6.56 9.87 -5.91
C ALA A 10 5.10 9.55 -6.24
N THR A 11 4.88 8.45 -6.96
CA THR A 11 3.58 7.80 -6.98
C THR A 11 3.23 7.60 -5.51
N THR A 12 2.19 8.27 -5.08
CA THR A 12 1.65 8.16 -3.72
C THR A 12 1.32 6.70 -3.52
N SER A 13 2.27 5.95 -2.96
CA SER A 13 2.03 4.58 -2.55
C SER A 13 1.06 4.66 -1.39
N LEU A 14 -0.25 4.59 -1.70
CA LEU A 14 -1.26 4.26 -0.72
C LEU A 14 -0.98 2.81 -0.32
N VAL A 15 -0.07 2.63 0.61
CA VAL A 15 0.25 1.31 1.16
C VAL A 15 -0.90 0.92 2.06
N PHE A 16 -1.79 0.07 1.55
CA PHE A 16 -2.84 -0.58 2.31
C PHE A 16 -2.44 -2.04 2.61
N GLY A 17 -1.28 -2.23 3.23
CA GLY A 17 -0.89 -3.50 3.85
C GLY A 17 -1.54 -3.70 5.21
N LEU A 18 -2.72 -3.11 5.48
CA LEU A 18 -3.28 -3.09 6.81
C LEU A 18 -3.77 -4.46 7.25
N LEU A 19 -3.19 -4.91 8.35
CA LEU A 19 -3.70 -5.89 9.30
C LEU A 19 -3.32 -7.36 9.07
N ALA A 20 -2.04 -7.65 9.07
CA ALA A 20 -1.57 -8.93 9.63
C ALA A 20 -1.74 -9.00 11.18
N ILE A 21 -2.66 -8.19 11.75
CA ILE A 21 -2.81 -8.07 13.21
C ILE A 21 -3.18 -9.41 13.86
N PHE A 22 -3.81 -10.34 13.10
CA PHE A 22 -4.45 -11.50 13.70
C PHE A 22 -4.39 -12.75 12.81
N ALA A 23 -3.20 -13.29 12.59
CA ALA A 23 -3.05 -14.52 11.79
C ALA A 23 -3.49 -15.80 12.52
N THR A 24 -3.64 -15.80 13.85
CA THR A 24 -4.08 -16.96 14.65
C THR A 24 -5.01 -16.52 15.77
N ALA A 25 -5.97 -17.36 16.15
CA ALA A 25 -6.77 -17.18 17.35
C ALA A 25 -5.86 -17.27 18.59
N GLN A 26 -5.36 -16.13 19.05
CA GLN A 26 -4.57 -16.06 20.29
C GLN A 26 -5.50 -15.84 21.46
N THR A 27 -5.38 -16.67 22.48
CA THR A 27 -6.00 -16.41 23.79
C THR A 27 -5.43 -15.12 24.36
N PRO A 28 -6.27 -14.21 24.92
CA PRO A 28 -5.78 -13.01 25.59
C PRO A 28 -4.75 -13.38 26.67
N ASP A 29 -3.66 -12.63 26.71
CA ASP A 29 -2.66 -12.79 27.75
C ASP A 29 -3.26 -12.34 29.10
N ALA A 30 -3.45 -13.27 30.01
CA ALA A 30 -4.07 -13.03 31.31
C ALA A 30 -3.19 -12.21 32.29
N THR A 31 -2.00 -11.78 31.89
CA THR A 31 -1.19 -10.86 32.68
C THR A 31 -1.73 -9.45 32.50
N LYS A 32 -2.38 -8.90 33.55
CA LYS A 32 -2.90 -7.52 33.64
C LYS A 32 -1.78 -6.48 33.66
N THR A 33 -0.92 -6.46 32.66
CA THR A 33 0.10 -5.42 32.52
C THR A 33 -0.53 -4.20 31.88
N ASP A 34 -0.33 -3.02 32.46
CA ASP A 34 -0.82 -1.74 31.94
C ASP A 34 -0.43 -1.56 30.46
N PRO A 35 -1.36 -1.32 29.56
CA PRO A 35 -1.06 -1.10 28.14
C PRO A 35 -0.02 -0.01 27.90
N VAL A 36 0.00 1.05 28.70
CA VAL A 36 0.98 2.15 28.58
C VAL A 36 2.39 1.64 28.92
N ALA A 37 2.51 0.81 29.97
CA ALA A 37 3.79 0.19 30.31
C ALA A 37 4.27 -0.73 29.19
N ARG A 38 3.37 -1.51 28.57
CA ARG A 38 3.70 -2.37 27.43
C ARG A 38 4.12 -1.55 26.19
N LEU A 39 3.45 -0.45 25.87
CA LEU A 39 3.89 0.46 24.80
C LEU A 39 5.34 0.92 25.04
N SER A 40 5.67 1.28 26.27
CA SER A 40 7.03 1.74 26.65
C SER A 40 8.07 0.63 26.63
N THR A 41 7.72 -0.61 26.95
CA THR A 41 8.67 -1.74 27.04
C THR A 41 8.77 -2.60 25.79
N GLU A 42 7.72 -2.67 24.98
CA GLU A 42 7.66 -3.55 23.79
C GLU A 42 7.77 -2.78 22.46
N LEU A 43 7.17 -1.56 22.39
CA LEU A 43 7.11 -0.79 21.13
C LEU A 43 8.24 0.24 21.04
N GLU A 44 8.45 1.06 22.09
CA GLU A 44 9.48 2.11 22.05
C GLU A 44 10.90 1.63 21.71
N PRO A 45 11.38 0.47 22.23
CA PRO A 45 12.73 0.01 21.89
C PRO A 45 12.89 -0.22 20.39
N LYS A 46 11.86 -0.73 19.71
CA LYS A 46 11.86 -0.97 18.26
C LYS A 46 11.94 0.34 17.48
N ILE A 47 11.09 1.31 17.82
CA ILE A 47 11.12 2.64 17.17
C ILE A 47 12.49 3.30 17.40
N LYS A 48 13.02 3.24 18.62
CA LYS A 48 14.34 3.81 18.96
C LYS A 48 15.47 3.15 18.18
N GLU A 49 15.39 1.84 17.95
CA GLU A 49 16.36 1.10 17.15
C GLU A 49 16.39 1.62 15.71
N GLU A 50 15.24 1.78 15.05
CA GLU A 50 15.16 2.31 13.68
C GLU A 50 15.75 3.74 13.58
N VAL A 51 15.43 4.59 14.57
CA VAL A 51 15.97 5.96 14.66
C VAL A 51 17.49 5.94 14.88
N GLN A 52 17.99 5.12 15.80
CA GLN A 52 19.43 5.03 16.11
C GLN A 52 20.26 4.47 14.94
N GLN A 53 19.68 3.58 14.17
CA GLN A 53 20.31 3.03 12.97
C GLN A 53 20.22 3.97 11.75
N GLY A 54 19.57 5.13 11.91
CA GLY A 54 19.43 6.14 10.86
C GLY A 54 18.47 5.76 9.74
N ARG A 55 17.63 4.73 9.94
CA ARG A 55 16.61 4.29 8.97
C ARG A 55 15.32 5.12 9.07
N LEU A 56 15.02 5.68 10.23
CA LEU A 56 13.82 6.47 10.50
C LEU A 56 14.22 7.83 11.10
N PRO A 57 14.22 8.93 10.31
CA PRO A 57 14.63 10.25 10.79
C PRO A 57 13.78 10.78 11.95
N GLY A 58 12.45 10.70 11.81
CA GLY A 58 11.52 11.20 12.80
C GLY A 58 10.17 10.51 12.72
N PHE A 59 9.61 10.24 13.89
CA PHE A 59 8.36 9.51 14.06
C PHE A 59 7.60 10.01 15.27
N ALA A 60 6.28 10.04 15.21
CA ALA A 60 5.44 10.34 16.36
C ALA A 60 4.22 9.39 16.39
N ILE A 61 3.81 9.00 17.60
CA ILE A 61 2.67 8.10 17.80
C ILE A 61 1.85 8.51 19.02
N GLY A 62 0.53 8.43 18.90
CA GLY A 62 -0.45 8.65 19.96
C GLY A 62 -1.44 7.49 20.07
N VAL A 63 -1.83 7.16 21.30
CA VAL A 63 -2.83 6.13 21.59
C VAL A 63 -3.93 6.74 22.45
N VAL A 64 -5.15 6.61 21.96
CA VAL A 64 -6.38 7.01 22.67
C VAL A 64 -7.08 5.77 23.22
N LYS A 65 -7.59 5.87 24.44
CA LYS A 65 -8.43 4.86 25.07
C LYS A 65 -9.43 5.53 26.01
N ASN A 66 -10.70 5.08 25.94
CA ASN A 66 -11.77 5.58 26.78
C ASN A 66 -11.86 7.13 26.76
N GLY A 67 -11.87 7.70 25.54
CA GLY A 67 -11.99 9.13 25.30
C GLY A 67 -10.78 9.97 25.77
N LYS A 68 -9.62 9.36 26.05
CA LYS A 68 -8.42 10.05 26.53
C LYS A 68 -7.17 9.66 25.75
N LEU A 69 -6.30 10.65 25.50
CA LEU A 69 -4.94 10.41 25.02
C LEU A 69 -4.14 9.81 26.18
N ILE A 70 -3.83 8.51 26.13
CA ILE A 70 -3.13 7.78 27.19
C ILE A 70 -1.62 7.65 26.94
N TYR A 71 -1.20 7.84 25.69
CA TYR A 71 0.19 7.77 25.28
C TYR A 71 0.42 8.71 24.09
N ALA A 72 1.47 9.55 24.17
CA ALA A 72 1.88 10.43 23.09
C ALA A 72 3.40 10.63 23.14
N LYS A 73 4.09 10.28 22.06
CA LYS A 73 5.55 10.36 22.04
C LYS A 73 6.10 10.61 20.64
N GLY A 74 7.17 11.42 20.61
CA GLY A 74 7.98 11.64 19.42
C GLY A 74 9.35 10.98 19.55
N PHE A 75 9.95 10.62 18.41
CA PHE A 75 11.25 9.96 18.29
C PHE A 75 12.02 10.58 17.13
N GLY A 76 13.34 10.69 17.26
CA GLY A 76 14.19 11.23 16.20
C GLY A 76 14.16 12.75 16.11
N VAL A 77 14.37 13.28 14.91
CA VAL A 77 14.58 14.71 14.64
C VAL A 77 13.63 15.25 13.57
N ALA A 78 13.27 16.53 13.70
CA ALA A 78 12.41 17.22 12.75
C ALA A 78 13.07 17.35 11.36
N LYS A 79 14.41 17.39 11.31
CA LYS A 79 15.19 17.47 10.08
C LYS A 79 16.56 16.83 10.31
N LEU A 80 17.01 15.97 9.41
CA LEU A 80 18.36 15.41 9.46
C LEU A 80 19.43 16.49 9.43
N GLY A 81 20.44 16.34 10.29
CA GLY A 81 21.50 17.34 10.51
C GLY A 81 21.08 18.50 11.42
N GLY A 82 19.83 18.56 11.85
CA GLY A 82 19.34 19.47 12.86
C GLY A 82 19.33 18.86 14.27
N THR A 83 18.99 19.67 15.27
CA THR A 83 18.94 19.25 16.69
C THR A 83 17.53 19.28 17.28
N THR A 84 16.52 19.73 16.53
CA THR A 84 15.12 19.79 16.99
C THR A 84 14.55 18.39 17.08
N ALA A 85 14.29 17.92 18.31
CA ALA A 85 13.70 16.61 18.54
C ALA A 85 12.21 16.61 18.14
N ILE A 86 11.73 15.49 17.64
CA ILE A 86 10.30 15.24 17.48
C ILE A 86 9.62 15.14 18.84
N THR A 87 8.49 15.82 18.97
CA THR A 87 7.61 15.79 20.15
C THR A 87 6.19 15.43 19.76
N SER A 88 5.29 15.25 20.72
CA SER A 88 3.84 15.06 20.47
C SER A 88 3.18 16.26 19.77
N ARG A 89 3.82 17.43 19.78
CA ARG A 89 3.38 18.67 19.13
C ARG A 89 4.04 18.94 17.78
N SER A 90 5.04 18.15 17.37
CA SER A 90 5.66 18.32 16.05
C SER A 90 4.62 18.18 14.94
N LEU A 91 4.68 19.08 13.95
CA LEU A 91 3.74 19.12 12.83
C LEU A 91 4.26 18.30 11.67
N PHE A 92 3.46 17.33 11.27
CA PHE A 92 3.69 16.51 10.11
C PHE A 92 2.64 16.80 9.05
N HIS A 93 3.00 16.61 7.80
CA HIS A 93 2.07 16.59 6.69
C HIS A 93 1.23 15.32 6.74
N MET A 94 -0.09 15.47 6.84
CA MET A 94 -1.02 14.36 7.03
C MET A 94 -1.44 13.69 5.73
N ALA A 95 -1.07 14.27 4.61
CA ALA A 95 -1.45 13.79 3.29
C ALA A 95 -2.94 13.44 3.21
N SER A 96 -3.30 12.27 2.71
CA SER A 96 -4.69 11.88 2.45
C SER A 96 -5.60 11.77 3.68
N VAL A 97 -5.07 11.73 4.91
CA VAL A 97 -5.91 11.84 6.12
C VAL A 97 -6.71 13.16 6.12
N THR A 98 -6.24 14.19 5.40
CA THR A 98 -6.96 15.45 5.12
C THR A 98 -8.37 15.22 4.57
N LYS A 99 -8.58 14.17 3.77
CA LYS A 99 -9.87 13.87 3.15
C LYS A 99 -10.99 13.63 4.15
N THR A 100 -10.66 13.12 5.33
CA THR A 100 -11.65 12.92 6.40
C THR A 100 -12.23 14.24 6.91
N PHE A 101 -11.45 15.32 6.85
CA PHE A 101 -11.89 16.67 7.18
C PHE A 101 -12.76 17.28 6.07
N VAL A 102 -12.42 17.04 4.80
CA VAL A 102 -13.26 17.42 3.65
C VAL A 102 -14.64 16.77 3.74
N ALA A 103 -14.66 15.46 3.99
CA ALA A 103 -15.94 14.74 4.13
C ALA A 103 -16.76 15.29 5.29
N THR A 104 -16.14 15.58 6.42
CA THR A 104 -16.82 16.20 7.58
C THR A 104 -17.38 17.58 7.22
N ALA A 105 -16.64 18.44 6.52
CA ALA A 105 -17.10 19.74 6.06
C ALA A 105 -18.31 19.65 5.10
N ILE A 106 -18.25 18.74 4.13
CA ILE A 106 -19.40 18.47 3.23
C ILE A 106 -20.61 18.01 4.02
N LEU A 107 -20.43 17.12 5.00
CA LEU A 107 -21.54 16.61 5.81
C LEU A 107 -22.12 17.67 6.75
N GLN A 108 -21.31 18.58 7.29
CA GLN A 108 -21.80 19.76 8.02
C GLN A 108 -22.70 20.64 7.13
N LEU A 109 -22.26 20.88 5.90
CA LEU A 109 -23.07 21.64 4.93
C LEU A 109 -24.34 20.88 4.53
N SER A 110 -24.28 19.54 4.48
CA SER A 110 -25.47 18.71 4.23
C SER A 110 -26.43 18.69 5.41
N GLU A 111 -25.96 18.60 6.66
CA GLU A 111 -26.79 18.70 7.86
C GLU A 111 -27.53 20.05 7.95
N ASN A 112 -26.92 21.09 7.38
CA ASN A 112 -27.51 22.44 7.29
C ASN A 112 -28.35 22.64 6.01
N ALA A 113 -28.69 21.57 5.29
CA ALA A 113 -29.46 21.56 4.04
C ALA A 113 -28.88 22.45 2.91
N LYS A 114 -27.56 22.79 2.97
CA LYS A 114 -26.86 23.53 1.92
C LYS A 114 -26.38 22.62 0.80
N ILE A 115 -26.07 21.35 1.11
CA ILE A 115 -25.63 20.33 0.15
C ILE A 115 -26.57 19.12 0.26
N ASP A 116 -27.02 18.64 -0.89
CA ASP A 116 -27.63 17.33 -1.07
C ASP A 116 -26.56 16.38 -1.62
N LEU A 117 -26.23 15.31 -0.89
CA LEU A 117 -25.16 14.38 -1.26
C LEU A 117 -25.45 13.65 -2.57
N ASP A 118 -26.71 13.48 -2.92
CA ASP A 118 -27.15 12.76 -4.11
C ASP A 118 -27.42 13.70 -5.31
N ALA A 119 -27.24 15.01 -5.11
CA ALA A 119 -27.30 15.98 -6.20
C ALA A 119 -26.00 15.96 -7.04
N PRO A 120 -26.11 16.21 -8.36
CA PRO A 120 -24.95 16.36 -9.22
C PRO A 120 -24.06 17.54 -8.81
N VAL A 121 -22.74 17.38 -8.89
CA VAL A 121 -21.75 18.41 -8.53
C VAL A 121 -21.93 19.72 -9.30
N ILE A 122 -22.38 19.64 -10.58
CA ILE A 122 -22.65 20.83 -11.41
C ILE A 122 -23.74 21.75 -10.84
N ARG A 123 -24.56 21.28 -9.90
CA ARG A 123 -25.51 22.13 -9.15
C ARG A 123 -24.79 23.16 -8.28
N TYR A 124 -23.63 22.80 -7.76
CA TYR A 124 -22.80 23.62 -6.86
C TYR A 124 -21.67 24.34 -7.58
N LEU A 125 -21.11 23.67 -8.62
CA LEU A 125 -20.05 24.21 -9.49
C LEU A 125 -20.52 24.23 -10.95
N PRO A 126 -21.28 25.25 -11.39
CA PRO A 126 -21.80 25.30 -12.78
C PRO A 126 -20.71 25.36 -13.86
N TYR A 127 -19.49 25.71 -13.49
CA TYR A 127 -18.33 25.76 -14.40
C TYR A 127 -17.54 24.45 -14.46
N PHE A 128 -17.81 23.49 -13.57
CA PHE A 128 -17.17 22.18 -13.62
C PHE A 128 -17.60 21.42 -14.87
N ARG A 129 -16.62 20.91 -15.60
CA ARG A 129 -16.85 20.12 -16.81
C ARG A 129 -15.70 19.17 -17.08
N LEU A 130 -16.00 18.07 -17.75
CA LEU A 130 -15.04 17.12 -18.31
C LEU A 130 -15.37 16.89 -19.79
N ASP A 131 -14.44 16.36 -20.58
CA ASP A 131 -14.66 15.92 -21.97
C ASP A 131 -15.37 14.54 -22.02
N ASP A 132 -16.45 14.42 -21.23
CA ASP A 132 -17.26 13.22 -21.10
C ASP A 132 -18.64 13.61 -20.54
N GLU A 133 -19.69 13.54 -21.33
CA GLU A 133 -21.03 14.00 -20.96
C GLU A 133 -21.59 13.40 -19.67
N ARG A 134 -21.06 12.23 -19.23
CA ARG A 134 -21.44 11.58 -17.98
C ARG A 134 -21.08 12.40 -16.74
N TYR A 135 -20.16 13.37 -16.85
CA TYR A 135 -19.81 14.26 -15.73
C TYR A 135 -21.02 14.98 -15.12
N LYS A 136 -22.06 15.19 -15.93
CA LYS A 136 -23.29 15.89 -15.49
C LYS A 136 -24.10 15.12 -14.43
N THR A 137 -23.80 13.83 -14.27
CA THR A 137 -24.50 12.96 -13.33
C THR A 137 -23.69 12.61 -12.08
N ILE A 138 -22.42 13.05 -12.00
CA ILE A 138 -21.55 12.76 -10.87
C ILE A 138 -22.11 13.43 -9.62
N THR A 139 -22.41 12.64 -8.58
CA THR A 139 -22.93 13.15 -7.31
C THR A 139 -21.82 13.44 -6.30
N ILE A 140 -22.11 14.28 -5.31
CA ILE A 140 -21.23 14.56 -4.17
C ILE A 140 -20.87 13.27 -3.45
N ARG A 141 -21.84 12.37 -3.21
CA ARG A 141 -21.62 11.07 -2.56
C ARG A 141 -20.63 10.20 -3.32
N GLN A 142 -20.74 10.13 -4.64
CA GLN A 142 -19.83 9.33 -5.48
C GLN A 142 -18.39 9.85 -5.43
N MET A 143 -18.18 11.15 -5.31
CA MET A 143 -16.85 11.72 -5.10
C MET A 143 -16.28 11.38 -3.72
N LEU A 144 -17.11 11.52 -2.66
CA LEU A 144 -16.73 11.20 -1.28
C LEU A 144 -16.37 9.72 -1.06
N SER A 145 -16.90 8.82 -1.87
CA SER A 145 -16.69 7.36 -1.80
C SER A 145 -15.82 6.82 -2.92
N HIS A 146 -15.09 7.69 -3.65
CA HIS A 146 -14.21 7.31 -4.76
C HIS A 146 -14.88 6.42 -5.83
N THR A 147 -16.19 6.63 -6.06
CA THR A 147 -16.97 5.92 -7.09
C THR A 147 -17.41 6.83 -8.25
N SER A 148 -16.82 8.03 -8.34
CA SER A 148 -17.20 9.03 -9.36
C SER A 148 -16.73 8.71 -10.77
N GLY A 149 -15.68 7.89 -10.93
CA GLY A 149 -15.00 7.65 -12.19
C GLY A 149 -14.10 8.80 -12.66
N ILE A 150 -13.93 9.86 -11.85
CA ILE A 150 -12.97 10.94 -12.13
C ILE A 150 -11.55 10.39 -12.01
N PRO A 151 -10.71 10.53 -13.06
CA PRO A 151 -9.31 10.07 -13.00
C PRO A 151 -8.54 10.82 -11.91
N ASP A 152 -7.53 10.17 -11.36
CA ASP A 152 -6.65 10.83 -10.40
C ASP A 152 -5.64 11.75 -11.11
N THR A 153 -5.13 12.76 -10.39
CA THR A 153 -4.01 13.56 -10.88
C THR A 153 -2.71 12.86 -10.56
N VAL A 154 -1.80 12.88 -11.50
CA VAL A 154 -0.45 12.30 -11.32
C VAL A 154 0.60 13.38 -11.05
N ASN A 155 0.25 14.65 -11.22
CA ASN A 155 1.19 15.76 -11.04
C ASN A 155 0.61 16.84 -10.12
N TYR A 156 1.10 16.86 -8.88
CA TYR A 156 0.72 17.84 -7.86
C TYR A 156 1.50 19.14 -7.93
N ASN A 157 2.49 19.25 -8.80
CA ASN A 157 3.36 20.42 -8.94
C ASN A 157 3.96 20.89 -7.60
N TRP A 158 4.37 19.96 -6.73
CA TRP A 158 5.00 20.29 -5.46
C TRP A 158 6.27 21.15 -5.59
N ASP A 159 6.93 21.08 -6.75
CA ASP A 159 8.09 21.90 -7.11
C ASP A 159 7.72 23.32 -7.57
N LYS A 160 6.43 23.58 -7.86
CA LYS A 160 5.90 24.87 -8.32
C LYS A 160 4.60 25.22 -7.59
N PRO A 161 4.63 25.35 -6.26
CA PRO A 161 3.42 25.48 -5.46
C PRO A 161 2.71 26.82 -5.69
N GLU A 162 1.40 26.75 -5.78
CA GLU A 162 0.52 27.91 -5.71
C GLU A 162 0.13 28.18 -4.24
N TYR A 163 -0.06 29.45 -3.89
CA TYR A 163 -0.37 29.86 -2.52
C TYR A 163 -1.61 30.74 -2.40
N ASP A 164 -2.10 31.28 -3.50
CA ASP A 164 -3.25 32.18 -3.51
C ASP A 164 -4.59 31.44 -3.45
N ALA A 165 -5.63 32.14 -3.00
CA ALA A 165 -6.95 31.55 -2.79
C ALA A 165 -7.66 31.06 -4.07
N GLY A 166 -7.20 31.49 -5.26
CA GLY A 166 -7.76 31.08 -6.55
C GLY A 166 -7.19 29.78 -7.08
N ALA A 167 -6.13 29.21 -6.44
CA ALA A 167 -5.42 28.04 -6.95
C ALA A 167 -6.35 26.83 -7.15
N LEU A 168 -7.21 26.56 -6.17
CA LEU A 168 -8.14 25.43 -6.20
C LEU A 168 -9.16 25.52 -7.35
N GLU A 169 -9.80 26.68 -7.54
CA GLU A 169 -10.75 26.88 -8.65
C GLU A 169 -10.05 26.77 -10.01
N ARG A 170 -8.82 27.32 -10.14
CA ARG A 170 -8.03 27.18 -11.36
C ARG A 170 -7.76 25.72 -11.71
N PHE A 171 -7.39 24.91 -10.70
CA PHE A 171 -7.20 23.48 -10.88
C PHE A 171 -8.50 22.80 -11.35
N VAL A 172 -9.62 23.03 -10.68
CA VAL A 172 -10.93 22.45 -11.06
C VAL A 172 -11.34 22.82 -12.48
N ARG A 173 -10.99 24.02 -12.95
CA ARG A 173 -11.22 24.43 -14.36
C ARG A 173 -10.25 23.81 -15.34
N SER A 174 -9.04 23.49 -14.90
CA SER A 174 -7.96 22.98 -15.78
C SER A 174 -8.15 21.54 -16.23
N ILE A 175 -8.99 20.75 -15.53
CA ILE A 175 -9.21 19.33 -15.84
C ILE A 175 -10.31 19.09 -16.88
N ALA A 176 -10.77 20.14 -17.57
CA ALA A 176 -11.91 20.09 -18.48
C ALA A 176 -11.76 19.17 -19.70
N ASP A 177 -10.55 18.81 -20.06
CA ASP A 177 -10.18 17.90 -21.15
C ASP A 177 -10.10 16.42 -20.71
N GLN A 178 -10.20 16.14 -19.41
CA GLN A 178 -10.15 14.77 -18.89
C GLN A 178 -11.46 14.01 -19.19
N LYS A 179 -11.35 12.67 -19.25
CA LYS A 179 -12.47 11.75 -19.43
C LYS A 179 -12.62 10.84 -18.24
N LEU A 180 -13.86 10.42 -17.95
CA LEU A 180 -14.13 9.44 -16.92
C LEU A 180 -13.53 8.08 -17.27
N VAL A 181 -12.91 7.42 -16.30
CA VAL A 181 -12.32 6.08 -16.47
C VAL A 181 -13.37 4.96 -16.44
N PHE A 182 -14.56 5.25 -15.88
CA PHE A 182 -15.75 4.38 -15.88
C PHE A 182 -17.01 5.22 -15.62
N ALA A 183 -18.21 4.60 -15.66
CA ALA A 183 -19.45 5.30 -15.38
C ALA A 183 -19.58 5.63 -13.86
N PRO A 184 -20.07 6.84 -13.50
CA PRO A 184 -20.28 7.19 -12.09
C PRO A 184 -21.10 6.15 -11.34
N GLY A 185 -20.57 5.65 -10.21
CA GLY A 185 -21.18 4.62 -9.38
C GLY A 185 -20.89 3.17 -9.78
N GLU A 186 -20.18 2.95 -10.88
CA GLU A 186 -19.92 1.60 -11.39
C GLU A 186 -18.95 0.79 -10.50
N LYS A 187 -17.88 1.40 -10.04
CA LYS A 187 -16.86 0.78 -9.22
C LYS A 187 -16.05 1.80 -8.43
N PHE A 188 -15.20 1.30 -7.55
CA PHE A 188 -14.24 2.08 -6.81
C PHE A 188 -13.00 2.41 -7.68
N ALA A 189 -12.56 3.68 -7.64
CA ALA A 189 -11.23 4.12 -8.02
C ALA A 189 -10.86 5.37 -7.23
N TYR A 190 -9.81 5.27 -6.44
CA TYR A 190 -9.32 6.38 -5.65
C TYR A 190 -9.01 7.60 -6.52
N SER A 191 -9.45 8.80 -6.11
CA SER A 191 -9.26 10.03 -6.87
C SER A 191 -9.04 11.21 -5.93
N ASN A 192 -7.83 11.74 -5.90
CA ASN A 192 -7.52 13.00 -5.24
C ASN A 192 -8.23 14.16 -5.94
N THR A 193 -8.28 14.13 -7.27
CA THR A 193 -9.00 15.12 -8.09
C THR A 193 -10.45 15.30 -7.63
N ALA A 194 -11.14 14.21 -7.26
CA ALA A 194 -12.51 14.32 -6.75
C ALA A 194 -12.58 15.13 -5.44
N TYR A 195 -11.57 15.02 -4.59
CA TYR A 195 -11.51 15.78 -3.33
C TYR A 195 -11.12 17.24 -3.54
N GLU A 196 -10.33 17.58 -4.56
CA GLU A 196 -10.09 18.96 -4.93
C GLU A 196 -11.42 19.63 -5.37
N ILE A 197 -12.24 18.93 -6.16
CA ILE A 197 -13.56 19.41 -6.56
C ILE A 197 -14.46 19.59 -5.34
N LEU A 198 -14.46 18.64 -4.38
CA LEU A 198 -15.23 18.76 -3.13
C LEU A 198 -14.79 19.96 -2.29
N GLY A 199 -13.50 20.26 -2.23
CA GLY A 199 -12.99 21.46 -1.57
C GLY A 199 -13.51 22.75 -2.21
N ASP A 200 -13.56 22.79 -3.54
CA ASP A 200 -14.13 23.94 -4.25
C ASP A 200 -15.66 24.04 -4.03
N VAL A 201 -16.38 22.91 -3.94
CA VAL A 201 -17.79 22.88 -3.51
C VAL A 201 -17.96 23.49 -2.11
N ILE A 202 -17.10 23.11 -1.15
CA ILE A 202 -17.14 23.71 0.20
C ILE A 202 -16.97 25.22 0.11
N ALA A 203 -15.98 25.71 -0.63
CA ALA A 203 -15.72 27.13 -0.75
C ALA A 203 -16.91 27.89 -1.38
N LYS A 204 -17.49 27.37 -2.45
CA LYS A 204 -18.61 28.04 -3.13
C LYS A 204 -19.90 28.05 -2.31
N VAL A 205 -20.19 26.95 -1.62
CA VAL A 205 -21.43 26.80 -0.85
C VAL A 205 -21.36 27.52 0.49
N SER A 206 -20.21 27.55 1.13
CA SER A 206 -20.01 28.25 2.41
C SER A 206 -19.84 29.75 2.24
N GLY A 207 -19.17 30.18 1.17
CA GLY A 207 -18.72 31.57 0.96
C GLY A 207 -17.38 31.89 1.65
N GLU A 208 -16.71 30.87 2.23
CA GLU A 208 -15.38 30.94 2.82
C GLU A 208 -14.39 30.15 1.96
N SER A 209 -13.05 30.37 2.09
CA SER A 209 -12.10 29.43 1.50
C SER A 209 -12.26 28.04 2.15
N PHE A 210 -11.87 26.99 1.43
CA PHE A 210 -11.91 25.63 1.98
C PHE A 210 -11.15 25.56 3.33
N GLU A 211 -9.97 26.15 3.38
CA GLU A 211 -9.10 26.15 4.55
C GLU A 211 -9.75 26.90 5.72
N ASP A 212 -10.32 28.07 5.47
CA ASP A 212 -11.01 28.86 6.51
C ASP A 212 -12.22 28.12 7.06
N TYR A 213 -12.99 27.48 6.17
CA TYR A 213 -14.14 26.68 6.60
C TYR A 213 -13.73 25.55 7.54
N VAL A 214 -12.70 24.78 7.19
CA VAL A 214 -12.19 23.69 8.04
C VAL A 214 -11.63 24.25 9.34
N GLN A 215 -10.89 25.35 9.27
CA GLN A 215 -10.33 26.02 10.46
C GLN A 215 -11.43 26.42 11.43
N HIS A 216 -12.47 27.12 10.96
CA HIS A 216 -13.53 27.68 11.83
C HIS A 216 -14.51 26.62 12.32
N ASN A 217 -14.86 25.64 11.48
CA ASN A 217 -15.95 24.71 11.74
C ASN A 217 -15.49 23.34 12.25
N ILE A 218 -14.19 23.03 12.18
CA ILE A 218 -13.66 21.74 12.63
C ILE A 218 -12.48 21.92 13.58
N LEU A 219 -11.38 22.55 13.14
CA LEU A 219 -10.14 22.60 13.93
C LEU A 219 -10.31 23.42 15.22
N MET A 220 -10.83 24.63 15.13
CA MET A 220 -11.07 25.49 16.29
C MET A 220 -12.08 24.89 17.28
N PRO A 221 -13.27 24.43 16.87
CA PRO A 221 -14.22 23.79 17.77
C PRO A 221 -13.65 22.58 18.51
N LEU A 222 -12.82 21.79 17.85
CA LEU A 222 -12.16 20.64 18.46
C LEU A 222 -10.90 21.03 19.25
N GLY A 223 -10.47 22.29 19.22
CA GLY A 223 -9.27 22.76 19.92
C GLY A 223 -7.97 22.18 19.34
N MET A 224 -7.93 21.91 18.04
CA MET A 224 -6.73 21.49 17.29
C MET A 224 -5.88 22.72 16.96
N LYS A 225 -5.16 23.21 17.95
CA LYS A 225 -4.57 24.56 17.96
C LYS A 225 -3.32 24.71 17.09
N ASP A 226 -2.59 23.64 16.91
CA ASP A 226 -1.35 23.64 16.14
C ASP A 226 -1.60 23.24 14.67
N SER A 227 -2.79 22.73 14.36
CA SER A 227 -3.14 22.22 13.01
C SER A 227 -3.53 23.35 12.06
N THR A 228 -3.10 23.23 10.80
CA THR A 228 -3.47 24.15 9.72
C THR A 228 -3.41 23.44 8.35
N LEU A 229 -4.17 23.95 7.39
CA LEU A 229 -4.09 23.55 5.97
C LEU A 229 -3.18 24.46 5.15
N LEU A 230 -2.79 25.60 5.71
CA LEU A 230 -1.93 26.60 5.06
C LEU A 230 -0.52 26.53 5.65
N VAL A 231 0.43 25.95 4.93
CA VAL A 231 1.81 25.74 5.41
C VAL A 231 2.49 27.04 5.90
N ARG A 232 2.12 28.20 5.31
CA ARG A 232 2.67 29.50 5.72
C ARG A 232 2.16 29.98 7.07
N GLU A 233 1.09 29.37 7.59
CA GLU A 233 0.53 29.64 8.91
C GLU A 233 0.99 28.63 9.96
N ALA A 234 1.61 27.53 9.52
CA ALA A 234 2.18 26.55 10.41
C ALA A 234 3.30 27.17 11.27
N ASN A 235 3.32 26.81 12.56
CA ASN A 235 4.41 27.24 13.44
C ASN A 235 5.74 26.62 12.95
N PRO A 236 6.70 27.45 12.49
CA PRO A 236 7.94 26.94 11.90
C PRO A 236 8.84 26.21 12.90
N GLN A 237 8.64 26.40 14.21
CA GLN A 237 9.39 25.69 15.25
C GLN A 237 8.88 24.25 15.48
N LEU A 238 7.65 23.97 15.06
CA LEU A 238 7.02 22.65 15.17
C LEU A 238 7.07 21.87 13.85
N LEU A 239 7.24 22.57 12.73
CA LEU A 239 7.15 21.97 11.40
C LEU A 239 8.33 21.02 11.12
N THR A 240 8.03 19.82 10.64
CA THR A 240 9.03 18.83 10.25
C THR A 240 9.38 18.94 8.77
N SER A 241 10.56 18.47 8.40
CA SER A 241 11.02 18.41 7.01
C SER A 241 10.82 17.03 6.42
N PRO A 242 10.45 16.90 5.14
CA PRO A 242 10.32 15.61 4.45
C PRO A 242 11.69 14.99 4.21
N HIS A 243 11.76 13.65 4.28
CA HIS A 243 12.96 12.87 3.98
C HIS A 243 12.64 11.76 2.98
N LEU A 244 13.61 11.46 2.13
CA LEU A 244 13.51 10.44 1.09
C LEU A 244 14.74 9.52 1.12
N MET A 245 14.62 8.35 0.50
CA MET A 245 15.76 7.49 0.24
C MET A 245 16.40 7.88 -1.10
N GLU A 246 17.66 8.30 -1.08
CA GLU A 246 18.48 8.55 -2.28
C GLU A 246 19.80 7.78 -2.16
N ASN A 247 20.10 6.94 -3.15
CA ASN A 247 21.33 6.13 -3.17
C ASN A 247 21.59 5.34 -1.86
N ASN A 248 20.55 4.68 -1.35
CA ASN A 248 20.55 3.92 -0.08
C ASN A 248 20.91 4.77 1.15
N LYS A 249 20.61 6.06 1.12
CA LYS A 249 20.78 6.97 2.27
C LYS A 249 19.54 7.83 2.44
N VAL A 250 19.13 7.99 3.69
CA VAL A 250 18.06 8.92 4.02
C VAL A 250 18.59 10.35 3.88
N VAL A 251 17.90 11.18 3.11
CA VAL A 251 18.24 12.58 2.88
C VAL A 251 17.03 13.47 3.07
N VAL A 252 17.26 14.75 3.39
CA VAL A 252 16.19 15.76 3.40
C VAL A 252 15.73 15.99 1.97
N SER A 253 14.43 15.85 1.70
CA SER A 253 13.85 16.16 0.39
C SER A 253 14.03 17.64 0.05
N LYS A 254 14.32 17.91 -1.23
CA LYS A 254 14.36 19.28 -1.77
C LYS A 254 12.95 19.82 -2.10
N VAL A 255 11.99 18.93 -2.20
CA VAL A 255 10.58 19.22 -2.48
C VAL A 255 9.80 19.09 -1.18
N PHE A 256 9.07 20.11 -0.83
CA PHE A 256 8.14 20.10 0.28
C PHE A 256 6.73 19.91 -0.27
N PRO A 257 5.94 18.91 0.18
CA PRO A 257 4.64 18.60 -0.40
C PRO A 257 3.60 19.65 0.01
N TYR A 258 3.53 20.73 -0.74
CA TYR A 258 2.53 21.76 -0.58
C TYR A 258 2.19 22.42 -1.92
N ASN A 259 0.92 22.47 -2.23
CA ASN A 259 0.33 23.30 -3.28
C ASN A 259 -1.13 23.55 -2.92
N ARG A 260 -1.55 24.81 -2.82
CA ARG A 260 -2.89 25.15 -2.40
C ARG A 260 -3.99 24.64 -3.35
N ALA A 261 -3.65 24.37 -4.60
CA ALA A 261 -4.53 23.71 -5.56
C ALA A 261 -4.95 22.29 -5.11
N HIS A 262 -4.11 21.63 -4.28
CA HIS A 262 -4.32 20.28 -3.78
C HIS A 262 -4.56 20.24 -2.25
N SER A 263 -4.98 21.38 -1.68
CA SER A 263 -5.24 21.50 -0.26
C SER A 263 -6.29 20.51 0.25
N PRO A 264 -7.42 20.28 -0.44
CA PRO A 264 -8.45 19.38 0.06
C PRO A 264 -8.05 17.90 0.11
N SER A 265 -7.20 17.46 -0.79
CA SER A 265 -6.81 16.04 -0.80
C SER A 265 -5.66 15.75 0.17
N SER A 266 -4.84 16.76 0.57
CA SER A 266 -3.50 16.44 1.09
C SER A 266 -2.92 17.38 2.15
N THR A 267 -3.22 18.69 2.23
CA THR A 267 -2.32 19.63 2.90
C THR A 267 -2.58 19.90 4.39
N LEU A 268 -3.25 19.04 5.11
CA LEU A 268 -3.33 19.19 6.56
C LEU A 268 -1.95 18.96 7.21
N TYR A 269 -1.48 19.93 7.97
CA TYR A 269 -0.36 19.81 8.90
C TYR A 269 -0.92 19.67 10.30
N SER A 270 -0.54 18.60 11.01
CA SER A 270 -1.08 18.33 12.33
C SER A 270 -0.06 17.64 13.24
N SER A 271 -0.39 17.58 14.51
CA SER A 271 0.39 16.95 15.58
C SER A 271 -0.34 15.75 16.16
N ILE A 272 0.39 14.92 16.92
CA ILE A 272 -0.22 13.81 17.67
C ILE A 272 -1.28 14.31 18.65
N GLU A 273 -1.04 15.44 19.34
CA GLU A 273 -2.02 15.99 20.27
C GLU A 273 -3.31 16.40 19.58
N ASP A 274 -3.21 17.11 18.46
CA ASP A 274 -4.37 17.56 17.70
C ASP A 274 -5.11 16.40 17.01
N MET A 275 -4.38 15.47 16.37
CA MET A 275 -4.99 14.32 15.75
C MET A 275 -5.63 13.35 16.75
N SER A 276 -5.14 13.32 18.00
CA SER A 276 -5.82 12.57 19.06
C SER A 276 -7.17 13.20 19.41
N ARG A 277 -7.30 14.53 19.37
CA ARG A 277 -8.59 15.23 19.53
C ARG A 277 -9.54 14.88 18.41
N TRP A 278 -9.05 14.85 17.17
CA TRP A 278 -9.81 14.37 16.00
C TRP A 278 -10.28 12.92 16.18
N ALA A 279 -9.38 12.03 16.61
CA ALA A 279 -9.72 10.63 16.88
C ALA A 279 -10.81 10.50 17.96
N ILE A 280 -10.68 11.21 19.08
CA ILE A 280 -11.66 11.19 20.18
C ILE A 280 -13.02 11.73 19.68
N ALA A 281 -13.05 12.83 18.92
CA ALA A 281 -14.27 13.37 18.36
C ALA A 281 -14.99 12.34 17.47
N ASN A 282 -14.25 11.59 16.64
CA ASN A 282 -14.83 10.54 15.80
C ASN A 282 -15.32 9.34 16.63
N LEU A 283 -14.53 8.84 17.60
CA LEU A 283 -14.96 7.78 18.52
C LEU A 283 -16.25 8.16 19.26
N ASN A 284 -16.39 9.43 19.67
CA ASN A 284 -17.56 10.00 20.33
C ASN A 284 -18.68 10.43 19.34
N ARG A 285 -18.62 9.95 18.11
CA ARG A 285 -19.63 10.24 17.08
C ARG A 285 -19.87 11.74 16.90
N GLY A 286 -18.77 12.48 16.69
CA GLY A 286 -18.78 13.89 16.29
C GLY A 286 -18.78 14.89 17.44
N GLU A 287 -18.43 14.49 18.66
CA GLU A 287 -18.42 15.38 19.82
C GLU A 287 -17.12 15.32 20.62
N LEU A 288 -16.61 16.47 21.04
CA LEU A 288 -15.47 16.59 21.93
C LEU A 288 -15.64 17.82 22.83
N ASP A 289 -15.38 17.68 24.15
CA ASP A 289 -15.45 18.75 25.15
C ASP A 289 -16.77 19.57 25.09
N GLY A 290 -17.91 18.89 24.82
CA GLY A 290 -19.23 19.50 24.67
C GLY A 290 -19.43 20.28 23.37
N LYS A 291 -18.50 20.19 22.43
CA LYS A 291 -18.62 20.75 21.07
C LYS A 291 -18.92 19.64 20.09
N ARG A 292 -20.06 19.78 19.41
CA ARG A 292 -20.50 18.84 18.37
C ARG A 292 -20.22 19.41 16.99
N ILE A 293 -19.46 18.67 16.19
CA ILE A 293 -19.13 19.03 14.79
C ILE A 293 -20.02 18.29 13.78
N LEU A 294 -20.54 17.10 14.13
CA LEU A 294 -21.50 16.33 13.33
C LEU A 294 -22.50 15.62 14.26
N LYS A 295 -23.67 15.31 13.75
CA LYS A 295 -24.63 14.44 14.45
C LYS A 295 -24.11 13.02 14.54
N HIS A 296 -24.51 12.30 15.59
CA HIS A 296 -24.15 10.90 15.82
C HIS A 296 -24.42 10.02 14.58
N ASP A 297 -25.65 10.06 14.08
CA ASP A 297 -26.09 9.23 12.95
C ASP A 297 -25.35 9.57 11.65
N THR A 298 -24.89 10.82 11.51
CA THR A 298 -24.09 11.26 10.37
C THR A 298 -22.71 10.60 10.39
N VAL A 299 -22.04 10.59 11.55
CA VAL A 299 -20.75 9.91 11.69
C VAL A 299 -20.89 8.40 11.43
N ASP A 300 -21.91 7.76 12.01
CA ASP A 300 -22.16 6.34 11.75
C ASP A 300 -22.44 6.07 10.26
N SER A 301 -23.08 7.02 9.56
CA SER A 301 -23.31 6.90 8.12
C SER A 301 -22.02 6.97 7.30
N MET A 302 -21.00 7.72 7.76
CA MET A 302 -19.71 7.79 7.08
C MET A 302 -19.01 6.43 7.01
N TRP A 303 -19.21 5.60 8.02
CA TRP A 303 -18.54 4.31 8.15
C TRP A 303 -19.32 3.13 7.54
N ARG A 304 -20.52 3.41 6.98
CA ARG A 304 -21.28 2.38 6.26
C ARG A 304 -20.64 2.10 4.90
N PRO A 305 -20.42 0.84 4.57
CA PRO A 305 -19.86 0.48 3.27
C PRO A 305 -20.68 1.02 2.10
N VAL A 306 -20.01 1.67 1.17
CA VAL A 306 -20.56 2.15 -0.12
C VAL A 306 -19.92 1.36 -1.26
N ALA A 307 -18.65 1.02 -1.15
CA ALA A 307 -17.91 0.31 -2.19
C ALA A 307 -16.94 -0.72 -1.59
N ASP A 308 -16.58 -1.72 -2.40
CA ASP A 308 -15.43 -2.57 -2.14
C ASP A 308 -14.15 -1.85 -2.56
N ALA A 309 -13.23 -1.71 -1.63
CA ALA A 309 -12.01 -0.94 -1.79
C ALA A 309 -10.81 -1.74 -1.28
N LEU A 310 -10.01 -2.29 -2.19
CA LEU A 310 -8.66 -2.75 -1.85
C LEU A 310 -8.60 -3.82 -0.74
N GLY A 311 -9.56 -4.75 -0.72
CA GLY A 311 -9.67 -5.77 0.34
C GLY A 311 -10.34 -5.29 1.63
N MET A 312 -10.76 -4.03 1.67
CA MET A 312 -11.57 -3.40 2.71
C MET A 312 -12.91 -2.94 2.13
N LYS A 313 -13.71 -2.27 2.94
CA LYS A 313 -14.89 -1.53 2.48
C LYS A 313 -14.61 -0.05 2.63
N GLU A 314 -15.09 0.75 1.69
CA GLU A 314 -15.09 2.19 1.83
C GLU A 314 -16.50 2.72 2.08
N GLY A 315 -16.60 3.66 3.02
CA GLY A 315 -17.76 4.48 3.27
C GLY A 315 -17.61 5.86 2.64
N ILE A 316 -17.84 6.90 3.44
CA ILE A 316 -17.62 8.30 3.04
C ILE A 316 -16.24 8.72 3.61
N SER A 317 -15.21 8.68 2.78
CA SER A 317 -13.82 9.02 3.13
C SER A 317 -13.16 8.16 4.22
N TRP A 318 -13.78 7.08 4.62
CA TRP A 318 -13.22 6.18 5.61
C TRP A 318 -13.23 4.74 5.10
N PHE A 319 -12.08 4.08 5.24
CA PHE A 319 -11.98 2.66 5.00
C PHE A 319 -12.41 1.90 6.25
N THR A 320 -13.08 0.77 6.07
CA THR A 320 -13.52 -0.08 7.16
C THR A 320 -13.15 -1.54 6.91
N THR A 321 -12.78 -2.23 7.96
CA THR A 321 -12.50 -3.67 7.92
C THR A 321 -12.89 -4.30 9.25
N GLU A 322 -13.18 -5.60 9.22
CA GLU A 322 -13.45 -6.39 10.44
C GLU A 322 -12.43 -7.50 10.58
N LYS A 323 -11.84 -7.61 11.75
CA LYS A 323 -10.91 -8.68 12.07
C LYS A 323 -11.11 -9.15 13.50
N GLN A 324 -11.24 -10.47 13.68
CA GLN A 324 -11.44 -11.13 14.98
C GLN A 324 -12.59 -10.56 15.81
N GLY A 325 -13.67 -10.10 15.15
CA GLY A 325 -14.84 -9.53 15.83
C GLY A 325 -14.70 -8.05 16.21
N HIS A 326 -13.58 -7.39 15.83
CA HIS A 326 -13.37 -5.95 16.00
C HIS A 326 -13.50 -5.25 14.66
N ARG A 327 -14.27 -4.16 14.63
CA ARG A 327 -14.34 -3.27 13.48
C ARG A 327 -13.28 -2.19 13.59
N PHE A 328 -12.58 -1.97 12.49
CA PHE A 328 -11.61 -0.88 12.35
C PHE A 328 -12.09 0.11 11.29
N VAL A 329 -11.93 1.38 11.61
CA VAL A 329 -12.22 2.52 10.74
C VAL A 329 -10.94 3.32 10.60
N LEU A 330 -10.50 3.61 9.38
CA LEU A 330 -9.15 4.14 9.19
C LEU A 330 -9.02 5.01 7.95
N HIS A 331 -7.98 5.84 7.95
CA HIS A 331 -7.45 6.48 6.76
C HIS A 331 -5.94 6.63 6.89
N SER A 332 -5.20 6.30 5.84
CA SER A 332 -3.77 6.53 5.73
C SER A 332 -3.47 7.77 4.89
N GLY A 333 -2.24 8.23 4.93
CA GLY A 333 -1.76 9.31 4.09
C GLY A 333 -0.29 9.12 3.76
N GLY A 334 0.06 9.31 2.49
CA GLY A 334 1.43 9.27 2.00
C GLY A 334 1.65 10.39 1.00
N ASP A 335 2.79 11.05 1.11
CA ASP A 335 3.24 12.09 0.20
C ASP A 335 4.76 12.20 0.23
N VAL A 336 5.34 13.05 -0.60
CA VAL A 336 6.80 13.23 -0.67
C VAL A 336 7.40 13.37 0.74
N GLY A 337 8.03 12.29 1.23
CA GLY A 337 8.75 12.27 2.49
C GLY A 337 7.91 12.32 3.76
N PHE A 338 6.61 12.02 3.68
CA PHE A 338 5.73 11.91 4.83
C PHE A 338 4.78 10.73 4.71
N GLU A 339 4.53 10.07 5.83
CA GLU A 339 3.52 9.05 5.99
C GLU A 339 2.70 9.29 7.26
N SER A 340 1.42 8.95 7.22
CA SER A 340 0.50 9.07 8.35
C SER A 340 -0.54 7.97 8.33
N LEU A 341 -1.02 7.58 9.51
CA LEU A 341 -2.10 6.60 9.65
C LEU A 341 -2.91 6.90 10.89
N LEU A 342 -4.23 6.94 10.72
CA LEU A 342 -5.21 7.01 11.79
C LEU A 342 -6.09 5.76 11.74
N VAL A 343 -6.11 5.00 12.83
CA VAL A 343 -6.96 3.82 13.01
C VAL A 343 -7.83 3.99 14.24
N LEU A 344 -9.13 3.79 14.07
CA LEU A 344 -10.13 3.79 15.12
C LEU A 344 -10.65 2.35 15.29
N ALA A 345 -10.89 1.92 16.51
CA ALA A 345 -11.69 0.75 16.86
C ALA A 345 -12.89 1.24 17.70
N PRO A 346 -13.99 1.63 17.05
CA PRO A 346 -15.06 2.40 17.69
C PRO A 346 -15.79 1.65 18.80
N GLU A 347 -15.95 0.35 18.68
CA GLU A 347 -16.63 -0.50 19.67
C GLU A 347 -15.75 -0.75 20.90
N ASP A 348 -14.43 -0.59 20.75
CA ASP A 348 -13.43 -0.79 21.81
C ASP A 348 -12.99 0.52 22.47
N ASP A 349 -13.47 1.67 21.94
CA ASP A 349 -13.05 3.02 22.33
C ASP A 349 -11.53 3.19 22.33
N VAL A 350 -10.89 2.72 21.24
CA VAL A 350 -9.44 2.79 21.00
C VAL A 350 -9.17 3.52 19.70
N ALA A 351 -8.15 4.38 19.68
CA ALA A 351 -7.55 4.86 18.45
C ALA A 351 -6.02 4.90 18.56
N VAL A 352 -5.37 4.72 17.43
CA VAL A 352 -3.94 4.95 17.26
C VAL A 352 -3.74 5.88 16.07
N VAL A 353 -2.90 6.90 16.27
CA VAL A 353 -2.43 7.78 15.21
C VAL A 353 -0.92 7.79 15.20
N ALA A 354 -0.33 7.66 14.02
CA ALA A 354 1.12 7.74 13.85
C ALA A 354 1.47 8.55 12.60
N MET A 355 2.65 9.15 12.63
CA MET A 355 3.18 10.04 11.60
C MET A 355 4.67 9.87 11.49
N SER A 356 5.18 9.87 10.26
CA SER A 356 6.61 9.89 9.95
C SER A 356 6.95 11.06 9.04
N ASN A 357 8.12 11.65 9.20
CA ASN A 357 8.69 12.58 8.25
C ASN A 357 9.64 11.88 7.26
N PHE A 358 9.34 10.62 6.96
CA PHE A 358 10.04 9.80 6.00
C PHE A 358 9.06 8.84 5.33
N ALA A 359 9.06 8.82 4.01
CA ALA A 359 8.37 7.81 3.22
C ALA A 359 9.43 6.82 2.71
N ALA A 360 9.49 5.65 3.33
CA ALA A 360 10.39 4.59 2.92
C ALA A 360 9.79 3.84 1.71
N GLN A 361 10.64 3.50 0.73
CA GLN A 361 10.20 2.76 -0.46
C GLN A 361 9.98 1.27 -0.20
N ASP A 362 10.62 0.74 0.84
CA ASP A 362 10.74 -0.69 1.12
C ASP A 362 10.20 -1.11 2.49
N HIS A 363 9.66 -0.17 3.28
CA HIS A 363 9.15 -0.45 4.62
C HIS A 363 8.16 0.60 5.12
N ASP A 364 6.96 0.19 5.52
CA ASP A 364 5.97 1.07 6.15
C ASP A 364 6.12 1.05 7.68
N TYR A 365 6.93 1.96 8.20
CA TYR A 365 7.14 2.13 9.65
C TYR A 365 5.87 2.57 10.37
N VAL A 366 5.04 3.37 9.71
CA VAL A 366 3.81 3.90 10.30
C VAL A 366 2.82 2.76 10.53
N GLU A 367 2.63 1.92 9.51
CA GLU A 367 1.77 0.74 9.62
C GLU A 367 2.31 -0.26 10.66
N GLU A 368 3.60 -0.60 10.62
CA GLU A 368 4.21 -1.55 11.55
C GLU A 368 3.95 -1.14 13.00
N PHE A 369 4.23 0.14 13.33
CA PHE A 369 4.14 0.59 14.72
C PHE A 369 2.70 0.84 15.17
N VAL A 370 1.80 1.24 14.27
CA VAL A 370 0.36 1.28 14.56
C VAL A 370 -0.18 -0.12 14.85
N ASN A 371 0.18 -1.10 14.03
CA ASN A 371 -0.20 -2.50 14.25
C ASN A 371 0.37 -3.03 15.57
N GLY A 372 1.61 -2.67 15.90
CA GLY A 372 2.23 -2.98 17.19
C GLY A 372 1.46 -2.41 18.38
N ALA A 373 1.09 -1.12 18.28
CA ALA A 373 0.31 -0.45 19.32
C ALA A 373 -1.10 -1.05 19.46
N MET A 374 -1.81 -1.28 18.36
CA MET A 374 -3.15 -1.90 18.37
C MET A 374 -3.12 -3.27 19.05
N ARG A 375 -2.15 -4.14 18.71
CA ARG A 375 -2.00 -5.44 19.39
C ARG A 375 -1.84 -5.30 20.89
N ILE A 376 -1.02 -4.35 21.35
CA ILE A 376 -0.84 -4.08 22.78
C ILE A 376 -2.16 -3.65 23.40
N MET A 377 -2.93 -2.77 22.74
CA MET A 377 -4.21 -2.28 23.24
C MET A 377 -5.27 -3.38 23.35
N PHE A 378 -5.23 -4.38 22.48
CA PHE A 378 -6.11 -5.56 22.54
C PHE A 378 -5.58 -6.68 23.45
N GLY A 379 -4.47 -6.47 24.16
CA GLY A 379 -3.89 -7.49 25.05
C GLY A 379 -3.31 -8.70 24.32
N LEU A 380 -3.06 -8.56 23.02
CA LEU A 380 -2.50 -9.64 22.22
C LEU A 380 -1.00 -9.77 22.46
N LYS A 381 -0.50 -11.00 22.41
CA LYS A 381 0.95 -11.25 22.44
C LYS A 381 1.61 -10.56 21.23
N PRO A 382 2.90 -10.19 21.31
CA PRO A 382 3.64 -9.82 20.13
C PRO A 382 3.34 -10.84 19.04
N SER A 383 2.95 -10.41 17.83
CA SER A 383 3.01 -11.36 16.72
C SER A 383 4.47 -11.79 16.70
N GLU A 384 4.72 -13.05 16.88
CA GLU A 384 5.94 -13.55 16.29
C GLU A 384 5.92 -13.02 14.85
N PRO A 385 7.03 -12.44 14.34
CA PRO A 385 7.08 -11.92 12.98
C PRO A 385 6.37 -12.94 12.12
N SER A 386 5.39 -12.48 11.28
CA SER A 386 4.46 -13.33 10.49
C SER A 386 5.29 -14.51 10.06
N ALA A 387 5.11 -15.63 10.74
CA ALA A 387 6.17 -16.59 10.79
C ALA A 387 6.41 -16.95 9.35
N ALA A 388 7.52 -16.49 8.81
CA ALA A 388 8.15 -17.21 7.73
C ALA A 388 7.97 -18.64 8.18
N ALA A 389 7.05 -19.36 7.61
CA ALA A 389 6.30 -20.49 8.16
C ALA A 389 7.20 -21.27 9.11
N ALA A 390 6.93 -21.20 10.42
CA ALA A 390 7.91 -21.53 11.46
C ALA A 390 8.60 -22.81 11.02
N ILE A 391 9.82 -22.68 10.48
CA ILE A 391 10.54 -23.83 9.93
C ILE A 391 10.96 -24.65 11.13
N THR A 392 10.32 -25.76 11.32
CA THR A 392 10.82 -26.77 12.25
C THR A 392 12.10 -27.31 11.65
N ALA A 393 13.25 -26.73 12.06
CA ALA A 393 14.54 -27.10 11.54
C ALA A 393 14.81 -28.57 11.85
N THR A 394 15.12 -29.34 10.82
CA THR A 394 15.56 -30.72 10.99
C THR A 394 17.09 -30.70 11.10
N GLN A 395 17.63 -31.23 12.19
CA GLN A 395 19.08 -31.36 12.36
C GLN A 395 19.61 -32.52 11.48
N LEU A 396 19.94 -32.20 10.22
CA LEU A 396 20.63 -33.09 9.29
C LEU A 396 22.07 -32.62 9.12
N GLY A 397 22.98 -33.58 8.89
CA GLY A 397 24.30 -33.24 8.44
C GLY A 397 24.30 -32.57 7.05
N PRO A 398 25.33 -31.78 6.68
CA PRO A 398 25.32 -31.02 5.42
C PRO A 398 25.06 -31.87 4.17
N GLU A 399 25.67 -33.05 4.08
CA GLU A 399 25.49 -33.97 2.94
C GLU A 399 24.09 -34.59 2.92
N GLU A 400 23.51 -34.89 4.09
CA GLU A 400 22.15 -35.43 4.23
C GLU A 400 21.12 -34.38 3.88
N ALA A 401 21.30 -33.12 4.33
CA ALA A 401 20.44 -32.00 3.97
C ALA A 401 20.45 -31.72 2.45
N LYS A 402 21.61 -31.87 1.80
CA LYS A 402 21.73 -31.73 0.36
C LYS A 402 21.03 -32.88 -0.38
N LYS A 403 21.22 -34.11 0.05
CA LYS A 403 20.54 -35.29 -0.51
C LYS A 403 19.03 -35.17 -0.37
N LYS A 404 18.54 -34.73 0.81
CA LYS A 404 17.12 -34.52 1.04
C LYS A 404 16.53 -33.43 0.14
N ALA A 405 17.29 -32.36 -0.14
CA ALA A 405 16.89 -31.34 -1.08
C ALA A 405 16.77 -31.92 -2.51
N ASP A 406 17.66 -32.81 -2.95
CA ASP A 406 17.58 -33.47 -4.26
C ASP A 406 16.33 -34.36 -4.37
N GLU A 407 15.96 -35.07 -3.30
CA GLU A 407 14.72 -35.86 -3.25
C GLU A 407 13.47 -34.97 -3.39
N VAL A 408 13.43 -33.80 -2.73
CA VAL A 408 12.32 -32.85 -2.83
C VAL A 408 12.23 -32.30 -4.25
N LEU A 409 13.34 -31.92 -4.89
CA LEU A 409 13.38 -31.44 -6.26
C LEU A 409 12.92 -32.51 -7.26
N ALA A 410 13.30 -33.78 -7.06
CA ALA A 410 12.84 -34.89 -7.89
C ALA A 410 11.33 -35.10 -7.76
N SER A 411 10.79 -35.00 -6.54
CA SER A 411 9.33 -35.07 -6.28
C SER A 411 8.59 -33.91 -6.96
N TYR A 412 9.13 -32.70 -6.93
CA TYR A 412 8.56 -31.54 -7.63
C TYR A 412 8.50 -31.75 -9.14
N VAL A 413 9.59 -32.18 -9.76
CA VAL A 413 9.61 -32.49 -11.21
C VAL A 413 8.57 -33.55 -11.56
N THR A 414 8.44 -34.60 -10.73
CA THR A 414 7.42 -35.64 -10.91
C THR A 414 6.01 -35.08 -10.78
N ALA A 415 5.76 -34.23 -9.77
CA ALA A 415 4.47 -33.59 -9.54
C ALA A 415 4.04 -32.68 -10.69
N LEU A 416 4.97 -32.06 -11.40
CA LEU A 416 4.70 -31.25 -12.58
C LEU A 416 4.34 -32.05 -13.85
N GLY A 417 4.49 -33.38 -13.85
CA GLY A 417 4.25 -34.27 -15.00
C GLY A 417 5.50 -35.03 -15.45
N GLY A 418 6.63 -34.82 -14.78
CA GLY A 418 7.89 -35.51 -15.03
C GLY A 418 8.78 -34.84 -16.09
N ARG A 419 10.05 -35.20 -16.09
CA ARG A 419 11.09 -34.64 -16.98
C ARG A 419 10.69 -34.68 -18.45
N THR A 420 10.19 -35.82 -18.92
CA THR A 420 9.83 -36.01 -20.32
C THR A 420 8.71 -35.10 -20.79
N ALA A 421 7.72 -34.81 -19.92
CA ALA A 421 6.64 -33.87 -20.25
C ALA A 421 7.18 -32.43 -20.33
N LEU A 422 8.02 -32.05 -19.37
CA LEU A 422 8.67 -30.74 -19.34
C LEU A 422 9.53 -30.47 -20.58
N GLU A 423 10.36 -31.43 -20.99
CA GLU A 423 11.30 -31.30 -22.12
C GLU A 423 10.59 -31.31 -23.50
N LYS A 424 9.34 -31.78 -23.58
CA LYS A 424 8.52 -31.73 -24.82
C LYS A 424 8.00 -30.33 -25.13
N ILE A 425 8.01 -29.44 -24.16
CA ILE A 425 7.45 -28.11 -24.34
C ILE A 425 8.58 -27.13 -24.66
N SER A 426 8.42 -26.38 -25.74
CA SER A 426 9.42 -25.42 -26.24
C SER A 426 8.94 -23.97 -26.21
N SER A 427 7.61 -23.76 -26.05
CA SER A 427 7.03 -22.43 -25.92
C SER A 427 5.78 -22.48 -25.06
N ARG A 428 5.45 -21.37 -24.42
CA ARG A 428 4.25 -21.18 -23.61
C ARG A 428 3.71 -19.78 -23.81
N THR A 429 2.38 -19.69 -23.97
CA THR A 429 1.65 -18.43 -23.85
C THR A 429 0.61 -18.58 -22.75
N ALA A 430 0.41 -17.52 -21.97
CA ALA A 430 -0.72 -17.47 -21.03
C ALA A 430 -1.40 -16.11 -21.11
N LYS A 431 -2.72 -16.12 -20.91
CA LYS A 431 -3.56 -14.92 -20.89
C LYS A 431 -4.47 -14.95 -19.69
N GLY A 432 -4.74 -13.77 -19.15
CA GLY A 432 -5.58 -13.62 -17.98
C GLY A 432 -5.76 -12.18 -17.56
N SER A 433 -5.89 -11.98 -16.28
CA SER A 433 -5.98 -10.67 -15.65
C SER A 433 -4.96 -10.53 -14.53
N PHE A 434 -4.52 -9.31 -14.30
CA PHE A 434 -3.80 -8.94 -13.09
C PHE A 434 -4.63 -7.94 -12.28
N GLU A 435 -4.39 -7.91 -11.00
CA GLU A 435 -4.94 -6.97 -10.04
C GLU A 435 -3.84 -6.59 -9.06
N VAL A 436 -3.67 -5.31 -8.79
CA VAL A 436 -2.74 -4.80 -7.77
C VAL A 436 -3.56 -4.50 -6.53
N SER A 437 -3.25 -5.20 -5.43
CA SER A 437 -3.90 -4.93 -4.15
C SER A 437 -3.44 -3.57 -3.63
N GLY A 438 -4.39 -2.77 -3.17
CA GLY A 438 -4.06 -1.46 -2.62
C GLY A 438 -4.25 -0.29 -3.57
N ILE A 439 -4.34 -0.52 -4.87
CA ILE A 439 -4.70 0.52 -5.85
C ILE A 439 -5.70 -0.05 -6.85
N ALA A 440 -6.58 0.79 -7.41
CA ALA A 440 -7.57 0.36 -8.42
C ALA A 440 -6.88 0.11 -9.79
N MET A 441 -5.81 -0.68 -9.78
CA MET A 441 -5.08 -1.04 -10.97
C MET A 441 -5.32 -2.52 -11.27
N SER A 442 -6.02 -2.78 -12.35
CA SER A 442 -6.23 -4.12 -12.87
C SER A 442 -6.34 -4.07 -14.39
N GLY A 443 -6.04 -5.17 -15.04
CA GLY A 443 -6.13 -5.21 -16.49
C GLY A 443 -5.79 -6.59 -17.06
N PRO A 444 -5.79 -6.73 -18.39
CA PRO A 444 -5.32 -7.93 -19.03
C PRO A 444 -3.83 -8.17 -18.80
N VAL A 445 -3.46 -9.42 -18.59
CA VAL A 445 -2.07 -9.90 -18.58
C VAL A 445 -1.85 -10.91 -19.67
N GLU A 446 -0.72 -10.79 -20.35
CA GLU A 446 -0.24 -11.77 -21.31
C GLU A 446 1.21 -12.15 -20.96
N THR A 447 1.53 -13.45 -21.01
CA THR A 447 2.91 -13.90 -20.86
C THR A 447 3.31 -14.77 -22.04
N TYR A 448 4.56 -14.62 -22.44
CA TYR A 448 5.17 -15.37 -23.51
C TYR A 448 6.51 -15.91 -23.02
N ALA A 449 6.75 -17.19 -23.22
CA ALA A 449 8.02 -17.81 -22.91
C ALA A 449 8.41 -18.78 -24.01
N LYS A 450 9.70 -18.81 -24.38
CA LYS A 450 10.25 -19.70 -25.39
C LYS A 450 11.64 -20.20 -24.99
N ALA A 451 11.82 -21.49 -25.14
CA ALA A 451 13.10 -22.12 -24.86
C ALA A 451 14.24 -21.56 -25.75
N PRO A 452 15.48 -21.42 -25.24
CA PRO A 452 15.85 -21.84 -23.89
C PRO A 452 15.53 -20.83 -22.77
N ASN A 453 15.43 -19.53 -23.10
CA ASN A 453 15.39 -18.44 -22.08
C ASN A 453 14.83 -17.12 -22.63
N LEU A 454 13.82 -17.14 -23.49
CA LEU A 454 13.10 -15.95 -23.90
C LEU A 454 11.84 -15.78 -23.05
N MET A 455 11.61 -14.59 -22.51
CA MET A 455 10.45 -14.29 -21.66
C MET A 455 9.94 -12.87 -21.93
N LEU A 456 8.62 -12.73 -21.90
CA LEU A 456 7.95 -11.43 -21.93
C LEU A 456 6.66 -11.51 -21.10
N LEU A 457 6.52 -10.60 -20.15
CA LEU A 457 5.30 -10.28 -19.41
C LEU A 457 4.76 -8.95 -19.93
N VAL A 458 3.46 -8.88 -20.20
CA VAL A 458 2.77 -7.67 -20.68
C VAL A 458 1.57 -7.39 -19.78
N LEU A 459 1.58 -6.27 -19.08
CA LEU A 459 0.47 -5.77 -18.29
C LEU A 459 -0.16 -4.58 -19.00
N LYS A 460 -1.43 -4.72 -19.40
CA LYS A 460 -2.17 -3.64 -20.09
C LYS A 460 -2.94 -2.83 -19.07
N MET A 461 -2.45 -1.66 -18.73
CA MET A 461 -3.06 -0.78 -17.75
C MET A 461 -4.08 0.15 -18.41
N PRO A 462 -5.34 0.22 -17.93
CA PRO A 462 -6.35 1.10 -18.49
C PRO A 462 -5.92 2.58 -18.41
N GLY A 463 -5.89 3.26 -19.56
CA GLY A 463 -5.57 4.68 -19.63
C GLY A 463 -4.08 5.05 -19.46
N GLN A 464 -3.20 4.06 -19.41
CA GLN A 464 -1.74 4.26 -19.33
C GLN A 464 -1.02 3.46 -20.42
N GLU A 465 0.28 3.74 -20.60
CA GLU A 465 1.14 2.90 -21.43
C GLU A 465 1.27 1.50 -20.84
N THR A 466 1.52 0.52 -21.69
CA THR A 466 1.67 -0.88 -21.32
C THR A 466 2.98 -1.10 -20.55
N PHE A 467 2.89 -1.70 -19.37
CA PHE A 467 4.08 -2.20 -18.68
C PHE A 467 4.54 -3.50 -19.35
N GLN A 468 5.85 -3.63 -19.60
CA GLN A 468 6.45 -4.82 -20.14
C GLN A 468 7.72 -5.19 -19.37
N ASP A 469 7.89 -6.47 -19.09
CA ASP A 469 9.08 -7.04 -18.47
C ASP A 469 9.58 -8.18 -19.35
N GLY A 470 10.77 -8.04 -19.94
CA GLY A 470 11.29 -8.94 -20.94
C GLY A 470 12.72 -9.42 -20.70
N PHE A 471 13.05 -10.59 -21.27
CA PHE A 471 14.40 -11.11 -21.40
C PHE A 471 14.61 -11.63 -22.82
N ASP A 472 15.57 -11.04 -23.54
CA ASP A 472 15.85 -11.31 -24.96
C ASP A 472 16.79 -12.50 -25.20
N GLY A 473 17.10 -13.26 -24.16
CA GLY A 473 18.06 -14.35 -24.16
C GLY A 473 19.46 -13.92 -23.67
N LYS A 474 19.70 -12.62 -23.49
CA LYS A 474 20.98 -12.04 -23.03
C LYS A 474 20.80 -10.97 -21.98
N VAL A 475 19.86 -10.06 -22.19
CA VAL A 475 19.61 -8.89 -21.35
C VAL A 475 18.16 -8.86 -20.89
N GLY A 476 17.96 -8.66 -19.59
CA GLY A 476 16.66 -8.31 -19.04
C GLY A 476 16.39 -6.83 -19.25
N TRP A 477 15.17 -6.49 -19.65
CA TRP A 477 14.73 -5.13 -19.87
C TRP A 477 13.32 -4.93 -19.34
N GLU A 478 12.99 -3.67 -19.04
CA GLU A 478 11.69 -3.27 -18.57
C GLU A 478 11.23 -2.04 -19.34
N GLN A 479 9.96 -1.98 -19.71
CA GLN A 479 9.27 -0.79 -20.16
C GLN A 479 8.26 -0.40 -19.10
N ASN A 480 8.49 0.76 -18.50
CA ASN A 480 7.64 1.34 -17.46
C ASN A 480 7.09 2.68 -17.98
N PRO A 481 5.79 2.97 -17.82
CA PRO A 481 5.20 4.26 -18.22
C PRO A 481 5.93 5.49 -17.68
N ASP A 482 6.49 5.39 -16.47
CA ASP A 482 7.13 6.52 -15.78
C ASP A 482 8.60 6.72 -16.18
N ASP A 483 9.36 5.62 -16.31
CA ASP A 483 10.82 5.64 -16.55
C ASP A 483 11.20 5.32 -18.00
N GLY A 484 10.23 4.94 -18.83
CA GLY A 484 10.45 4.49 -20.20
C GLY A 484 11.09 3.10 -20.25
N ILE A 485 12.03 2.87 -21.20
CA ILE A 485 12.65 1.58 -21.44
C ILE A 485 14.04 1.54 -20.82
N THR A 486 14.27 0.61 -19.87
CA THR A 486 15.53 0.45 -19.12
C THR A 486 16.06 -0.98 -19.20
N ASP A 487 17.38 -1.15 -19.05
CA ASP A 487 18.02 -2.46 -18.90
C ASP A 487 18.11 -2.81 -17.41
N LYS A 488 17.81 -4.06 -17.08
CA LYS A 488 18.01 -4.60 -15.74
C LYS A 488 19.51 -4.76 -15.46
N THR A 489 19.97 -4.37 -14.29
CA THR A 489 21.37 -4.40 -13.90
C THR A 489 21.58 -5.08 -12.54
N GLY A 490 22.81 -5.45 -12.22
CA GLY A 490 23.17 -6.01 -10.91
C GLY A 490 22.37 -7.26 -10.51
N LEU A 491 21.71 -7.22 -9.37
CA LEU A 491 20.92 -8.34 -8.84
C LEU A 491 19.67 -8.63 -9.68
N GLU A 492 19.00 -7.59 -10.21
CA GLU A 492 17.83 -7.71 -11.07
C GLU A 492 18.13 -8.43 -12.38
N ALA A 493 19.26 -8.12 -13.02
CA ALA A 493 19.71 -8.84 -14.21
C ALA A 493 19.92 -10.34 -13.93
N GLY A 494 20.48 -10.67 -12.77
CA GLY A 494 20.67 -12.05 -12.35
C GLY A 494 19.36 -12.79 -12.06
N SER A 495 18.35 -12.11 -11.52
CA SER A 495 17.02 -12.66 -11.32
C SER A 495 16.29 -12.85 -12.65
N ALA A 496 16.26 -11.84 -13.52
CA ALA A 496 15.66 -11.93 -14.84
C ALA A 496 16.21 -13.12 -15.68
N MET A 497 17.53 -13.35 -15.63
CA MET A 497 18.15 -14.48 -16.33
C MET A 497 17.68 -15.84 -15.79
N ARG A 498 17.50 -15.97 -14.46
CA ARG A 498 17.02 -17.22 -13.84
C ARG A 498 15.54 -17.47 -14.11
N ASP A 499 14.74 -16.42 -14.04
CA ASP A 499 13.28 -16.49 -14.20
C ASP A 499 12.90 -16.73 -15.67
N ALA A 500 13.73 -16.25 -16.61
CA ALA A 500 13.58 -16.53 -18.02
C ALA A 500 13.99 -17.96 -18.43
N ASP A 501 14.67 -18.75 -17.58
CA ASP A 501 15.05 -20.13 -17.93
C ASP A 501 13.79 -20.98 -18.08
N PHE A 502 13.46 -21.33 -19.33
CA PHE A 502 12.25 -22.05 -19.68
C PHE A 502 12.12 -23.41 -18.96
N TYR A 503 13.26 -24.04 -18.67
CA TYR A 503 13.35 -25.33 -17.97
C TYR A 503 13.77 -25.17 -16.51
N GLN A 504 13.49 -24.05 -15.88
CA GLN A 504 13.86 -23.74 -14.50
C GLN A 504 13.59 -24.90 -13.52
N PRO A 505 12.41 -25.59 -13.53
CA PRO A 505 12.17 -26.71 -12.60
C PRO A 505 13.18 -27.84 -12.70
N LEU A 506 13.74 -28.09 -13.91
CA LEU A 506 14.77 -29.11 -14.13
C LEU A 506 16.17 -28.65 -13.73
N LYS A 507 16.37 -27.35 -13.55
CA LYS A 507 17.68 -26.72 -13.36
C LYS A 507 17.84 -26.07 -11.99
N LEU A 508 16.87 -26.16 -11.09
CA LEU A 508 16.96 -25.53 -9.76
C LEU A 508 18.26 -25.89 -9.02
N ARG A 509 18.71 -27.14 -9.08
CA ARG A 509 19.98 -27.54 -8.48
C ARG A 509 21.20 -26.85 -9.13
N LEU A 510 21.17 -26.61 -10.45
CA LEU A 510 22.24 -25.91 -11.16
C LEU A 510 22.23 -24.41 -10.86
N GLN A 511 21.05 -23.82 -10.77
CA GLN A 511 20.88 -22.41 -10.44
C GLN A 511 21.22 -22.11 -8.98
N TYR A 512 21.00 -23.09 -8.09
CA TYR A 512 21.26 -23.00 -6.65
C TYR A 512 22.12 -24.20 -6.17
N PRO A 513 23.44 -24.20 -6.44
CA PRO A 513 24.33 -25.34 -6.10
C PRO A 513 24.36 -25.68 -4.61
N ASN A 514 24.18 -24.65 -3.77
CA ASN A 514 24.21 -24.76 -2.30
C ASN A 514 22.81 -24.93 -1.67
N LEU A 515 21.78 -25.29 -2.46
CA LEU A 515 20.43 -25.53 -1.97
C LEU A 515 20.40 -26.70 -0.98
N ILE A 516 19.86 -26.49 0.20
CA ILE A 516 19.78 -27.49 1.27
C ILE A 516 18.34 -27.62 1.79
N PHE A 517 18.01 -28.78 2.32
CA PHE A 517 16.79 -28.97 3.10
C PHE A 517 16.92 -28.30 4.46
N LYS A 518 16.00 -27.41 4.77
CA LYS A 518 16.00 -26.62 6.02
C LYS A 518 15.11 -27.24 7.10
N GLY A 519 14.05 -27.92 6.67
CA GLY A 519 13.07 -28.50 7.57
C GLY A 519 11.67 -28.53 6.99
N THR A 520 10.66 -28.57 7.86
CA THR A 520 9.25 -28.51 7.50
C THR A 520 8.65 -27.18 7.97
N GLY A 521 7.66 -26.67 7.27
CA GLY A 521 6.95 -25.46 7.64
C GLY A 521 5.49 -25.54 7.22
N ARG A 522 4.68 -24.57 7.65
CA ARG A 522 3.30 -24.39 7.18
C ARG A 522 3.21 -23.14 6.33
N VAL A 523 2.50 -23.23 5.23
CA VAL A 523 2.22 -22.12 4.32
C VAL A 523 0.72 -21.89 4.30
N SER A 524 0.31 -20.66 4.60
CA SER A 524 -1.07 -20.23 4.39
C SER A 524 -1.28 -19.97 2.90
N VAL A 525 -2.09 -20.80 2.25
CA VAL A 525 -2.43 -20.64 0.83
C VAL A 525 -3.85 -20.07 0.78
N GLY A 526 -3.98 -18.79 0.41
CA GLY A 526 -5.27 -18.12 0.28
C GLY A 526 -5.92 -18.43 -1.06
N LYS A 527 -7.24 -18.69 -1.09
CA LYS A 527 -8.03 -18.51 -2.31
C LYS A 527 -8.33 -17.02 -2.43
N GLY A 528 -7.71 -16.34 -3.39
CA GLY A 528 -7.97 -14.94 -3.68
C GLY A 528 -9.47 -14.67 -3.87
N GLY A 529 -10.01 -13.68 -3.14
CA GLY A 529 -11.43 -13.34 -3.04
C GLY A 529 -12.18 -14.29 -2.09
N ALA A 530 -12.87 -13.80 -1.09
CA ALA A 530 -13.81 -14.45 -0.14
C ALA A 530 -13.65 -15.96 0.20
N GLY A 531 -12.50 -16.60 -0.11
CA GLY A 531 -12.21 -18.02 0.09
C GLY A 531 -11.45 -18.27 1.39
N LYS A 532 -11.68 -19.45 2.00
CA LYS A 532 -10.96 -19.90 3.20
C LYS A 532 -9.46 -19.95 2.96
N ILE A 533 -8.67 -19.39 3.86
CA ILE A 533 -7.22 -19.65 3.97
C ILE A 533 -7.06 -21.14 4.31
N GLU A 534 -6.26 -21.85 3.54
CA GLU A 534 -5.91 -23.25 3.76
C GLU A 534 -4.46 -23.34 4.21
N GLU A 535 -4.23 -23.89 5.39
CA GLU A 535 -2.89 -24.18 5.89
C GLU A 535 -2.37 -25.48 5.28
N ARG A 536 -1.17 -25.44 4.66
CA ARG A 536 -0.52 -26.60 4.06
C ARG A 536 0.86 -26.84 4.65
N ASP A 537 1.14 -28.09 4.97
CA ASP A 537 2.46 -28.51 5.41
C ASP A 537 3.42 -28.54 4.20
N ALA A 538 4.58 -27.92 4.36
CA ALA A 538 5.57 -27.78 3.30
C ALA A 538 6.95 -28.32 3.70
N LEU A 539 7.66 -28.87 2.72
CA LEU A 539 9.09 -29.18 2.78
C LEU A 539 9.85 -27.92 2.33
N VAL A 540 10.75 -27.42 3.18
CA VAL A 540 11.43 -26.15 2.93
C VAL A 540 12.87 -26.36 2.49
N LEU A 541 13.19 -25.82 1.31
CA LEU A 541 14.55 -25.72 0.83
C LEU A 541 15.05 -24.28 0.94
N GLU A 542 16.32 -24.10 1.31
CA GLU A 542 16.95 -22.79 1.39
C GLU A 542 18.23 -22.77 0.55
N ALA A 543 18.33 -21.78 -0.34
CA ALA A 543 19.55 -21.46 -1.07
C ALA A 543 20.27 -20.33 -0.31
N PRO A 544 21.35 -20.62 0.45
CA PRO A 544 22.15 -19.59 1.08
C PRO A 544 22.82 -18.76 -0.02
N ARG A 545 22.66 -17.46 0.03
CA ARG A 545 23.24 -16.50 -0.89
C ARG A 545 23.85 -15.38 -0.06
N ALA A 546 25.04 -14.89 -0.42
CA ALA A 546 25.63 -13.77 0.30
C ALA A 546 24.67 -12.56 0.26
N GLY A 547 24.09 -12.25 1.41
CA GLY A 547 23.21 -11.12 1.59
C GLY A 547 21.74 -11.27 1.15
N SER A 548 21.31 -12.43 0.62
CA SER A 548 19.94 -12.59 0.12
C SER A 548 19.56 -14.07 -0.04
N PRO A 549 19.22 -14.80 1.04
CA PRO A 549 18.78 -16.19 0.94
C PRO A 549 17.43 -16.28 0.19
N ARG A 550 17.26 -17.35 -0.61
CA ARG A 550 15.98 -17.70 -1.25
C ARG A 550 15.45 -18.99 -0.68
N ARG A 551 14.15 -19.02 -0.34
CA ARG A 551 13.46 -20.19 0.18
C ARG A 551 12.42 -20.68 -0.81
N PHE A 552 12.22 -22.00 -0.82
CA PHE A 552 11.24 -22.70 -1.65
C PHE A 552 10.43 -23.63 -0.74
N TYR A 553 9.11 -23.51 -0.81
CA TYR A 553 8.17 -24.27 -0.01
C TYR A 553 7.40 -25.24 -0.91
N PHE A 554 7.66 -26.52 -0.77
CA PHE A 554 7.01 -27.57 -1.55
C PHE A 554 5.96 -28.28 -0.71
N ASP A 555 4.76 -28.45 -1.24
CA ASP A 555 3.68 -29.21 -0.59
C ASP A 555 4.17 -30.61 -0.20
N SER A 556 4.08 -30.95 1.08
CA SER A 556 4.58 -32.22 1.61
C SER A 556 3.80 -33.44 1.14
N VAL A 557 2.58 -33.25 0.60
CA VAL A 557 1.69 -34.31 0.14
C VAL A 557 1.82 -34.56 -1.37
N ASN A 558 1.80 -33.50 -2.18
CA ASN A 558 1.77 -33.63 -3.64
C ASN A 558 3.04 -33.14 -4.35
N GLY A 559 4.01 -32.57 -3.62
CA GLY A 559 5.29 -32.12 -4.13
C GLY A 559 5.28 -30.85 -4.96
N LEU A 560 4.13 -30.17 -5.14
CA LEU A 560 4.04 -28.92 -5.89
C LEU A 560 4.64 -27.75 -5.13
N LEU A 561 5.19 -26.78 -5.84
CA LEU A 561 5.68 -25.54 -5.25
C LEU A 561 4.50 -24.69 -4.77
N LEU A 562 4.48 -24.35 -3.49
CA LEU A 562 3.45 -23.51 -2.88
C LEU A 562 3.85 -22.05 -2.81
N ARG A 563 5.15 -21.80 -2.49
CA ARG A 563 5.64 -20.45 -2.24
C ARG A 563 7.16 -20.38 -2.47
N THR A 564 7.63 -19.23 -2.92
CA THR A 564 9.04 -18.83 -2.86
C THR A 564 9.18 -17.56 -2.05
N GLU A 565 10.34 -17.36 -1.43
CA GLU A 565 10.66 -16.13 -0.69
C GLU A 565 12.08 -15.70 -0.98
N GLU A 566 12.28 -14.39 -1.16
CA GLU A 566 13.60 -13.75 -1.17
C GLU A 566 13.75 -12.89 0.09
N TRP A 567 14.96 -12.87 0.63
CA TRP A 567 15.29 -12.18 1.86
C TRP A 567 16.52 -11.32 1.66
N ASP A 568 16.57 -10.11 2.22
CA ASP A 568 17.76 -9.27 2.20
C ASP A 568 18.80 -9.68 3.26
N ALA A 569 19.93 -8.96 3.27
CA ALA A 569 21.01 -9.19 4.23
C ALA A 569 20.64 -8.86 5.68
N ALA A 570 19.60 -8.05 5.89
CA ALA A 570 19.08 -7.68 7.20
C ALA A 570 18.09 -8.73 7.74
N GLY A 571 17.72 -9.75 6.93
CA GLY A 571 16.76 -10.76 7.30
C GLY A 571 15.30 -10.34 7.11
N LYS A 572 15.05 -9.30 6.29
CA LYS A 572 13.72 -8.90 5.84
C LYS A 572 13.36 -9.66 4.56
N MET A 573 12.13 -10.13 4.46
CA MET A 573 11.59 -10.70 3.23
C MET A 573 11.31 -9.55 2.23
N THR A 574 11.91 -9.61 1.07
CA THR A 574 11.78 -8.60 0.01
C THR A 574 10.75 -9.00 -1.04
N GLU A 575 10.58 -10.31 -1.25
CA GLU A 575 9.59 -10.84 -2.18
C GLU A 575 9.08 -12.19 -1.68
N ALA A 576 7.78 -12.44 -1.87
CA ALA A 576 7.23 -13.78 -1.86
C ALA A 576 6.30 -13.98 -3.06
N VAL A 577 6.33 -15.18 -3.64
CA VAL A 577 5.41 -15.58 -4.71
C VAL A 577 4.68 -16.84 -4.28
N GLU A 578 3.37 -16.79 -4.23
CA GLU A 578 2.52 -17.95 -3.96
C GLU A 578 1.97 -18.51 -5.27
N TYR A 579 1.99 -19.84 -5.38
CA TYR A 579 1.59 -20.59 -6.57
C TYR A 579 0.32 -21.39 -6.24
N GLN A 580 -0.79 -21.08 -6.93
CA GLN A 580 -2.09 -21.65 -6.63
C GLN A 580 -2.82 -22.11 -7.89
N ASP A 581 -3.95 -22.83 -7.70
CA ASP A 581 -4.82 -23.29 -8.80
C ASP A 581 -4.05 -24.05 -9.89
N TYR A 582 -3.32 -25.09 -9.47
CA TYR A 582 -2.61 -25.94 -10.40
C TYR A 582 -3.57 -26.77 -11.26
N ARG A 583 -3.49 -26.57 -12.58
CA ARG A 583 -4.28 -27.30 -13.58
C ARG A 583 -3.38 -28.07 -14.51
N GLU A 584 -3.91 -29.15 -15.07
CA GLU A 584 -3.20 -29.93 -16.08
C GLU A 584 -3.38 -29.32 -17.47
N VAL A 585 -2.26 -29.07 -18.16
CA VAL A 585 -2.20 -28.59 -19.54
C VAL A 585 -1.14 -29.40 -20.27
N ASP A 586 -1.54 -30.12 -21.31
CA ASP A 586 -0.66 -30.98 -22.13
C ASP A 586 0.20 -31.96 -21.32
N GLY A 587 -0.37 -32.55 -20.26
CA GLY A 587 0.29 -33.51 -19.37
C GLY A 587 1.21 -32.88 -18.34
N MET A 588 1.18 -31.55 -18.20
CA MET A 588 1.91 -30.81 -17.18
C MET A 588 0.98 -30.07 -16.23
N LYS A 589 1.34 -30.00 -14.96
CA LYS A 589 0.69 -29.11 -14.01
C LYS A 589 1.29 -27.71 -14.05
N VAL A 590 0.43 -26.72 -14.29
CA VAL A 590 0.78 -25.29 -14.35
C VAL A 590 -0.06 -24.53 -13.33
N ALA A 591 0.56 -23.65 -12.54
CA ALA A 591 -0.18 -22.73 -11.67
C ALA A 591 -0.93 -21.69 -12.51
N PHE A 592 -2.20 -21.46 -12.19
CA PHE A 592 -3.06 -20.48 -12.87
C PHE A 592 -3.26 -19.22 -12.05
N THR A 593 -2.91 -19.23 -10.76
CA THR A 593 -2.98 -18.07 -9.90
C THR A 593 -1.64 -17.85 -9.20
N PHE A 594 -1.19 -16.60 -9.22
CA PHE A 594 0.03 -16.15 -8.57
C PHE A 594 -0.31 -14.96 -7.67
N HIS A 595 0.09 -15.03 -6.41
CA HIS A 595 0.11 -13.86 -5.52
C HIS A 595 1.55 -13.46 -5.31
N ILE A 596 1.92 -12.32 -5.83
CA ILE A 596 3.26 -11.75 -5.72
C ILE A 596 3.19 -10.71 -4.61
N ILE A 597 3.93 -10.95 -3.54
CA ILE A 597 3.99 -10.13 -2.34
C ILE A 597 5.34 -9.44 -2.35
N GLN A 598 5.31 -8.17 -2.66
CA GLN A 598 6.41 -7.21 -2.60
C GLN A 598 5.88 -5.99 -1.85
N ASP A 599 6.46 -4.82 -2.03
CA ASP A 599 5.92 -3.55 -1.52
C ASP A 599 4.48 -3.30 -2.03
N MET A 600 4.17 -3.76 -3.24
CA MET A 600 2.81 -3.88 -3.77
C MET A 600 2.46 -5.35 -3.96
N HIS A 601 1.20 -5.72 -3.60
CA HIS A 601 0.72 -7.08 -3.79
C HIS A 601 0.04 -7.21 -5.15
N PHE A 602 0.54 -8.11 -5.97
CA PHE A 602 -0.03 -8.42 -7.28
C PHE A 602 -0.72 -9.77 -7.25
N THR A 603 -1.90 -9.84 -7.83
CA THR A 603 -2.55 -11.10 -8.14
C THR A 603 -2.65 -11.27 -9.64
N ILE A 604 -2.05 -12.33 -10.18
CA ILE A 604 -2.18 -12.71 -11.59
C ILE A 604 -3.05 -13.96 -11.64
N LYS A 605 -4.11 -13.93 -12.47
CA LYS A 605 -4.99 -15.07 -12.71
C LYS A 605 -5.05 -15.37 -14.20
N PHE A 606 -4.48 -16.50 -14.61
CA PHE A 606 -4.60 -16.97 -15.99
C PHE A 606 -5.95 -17.64 -16.23
N THR A 607 -6.54 -17.35 -17.38
CA THR A 607 -7.73 -18.01 -17.90
C THR A 607 -7.39 -19.02 -18.99
N GLU A 608 -6.26 -18.81 -19.67
CA GLU A 608 -5.76 -19.65 -20.73
C GLU A 608 -4.25 -19.84 -20.61
N VAL A 609 -3.77 -21.08 -20.78
CA VAL A 609 -2.35 -21.44 -20.97
C VAL A 609 -2.25 -22.39 -22.15
N LYS A 610 -1.35 -22.12 -23.09
CA LYS A 610 -1.07 -22.95 -24.28
C LYS A 610 0.41 -23.22 -24.40
N HIS A 611 0.74 -24.45 -24.77
CA HIS A 611 2.11 -24.89 -25.04
C HIS A 611 2.37 -25.11 -26.53
N ASN A 612 3.65 -25.07 -26.88
CA ASN A 612 4.14 -25.35 -28.24
C ASN A 612 3.47 -24.49 -29.32
N VAL A 613 3.11 -23.25 -28.98
CA VAL A 613 2.55 -22.26 -29.91
C VAL A 613 3.70 -21.59 -30.65
N PRO A 614 3.59 -21.33 -31.96
CA PRO A 614 4.57 -20.50 -32.66
C PRO A 614 4.62 -19.09 -32.04
N ILE A 615 5.82 -18.65 -31.66
CA ILE A 615 6.06 -17.31 -31.12
C ILE A 615 7.20 -16.68 -31.93
N ASP A 616 6.97 -15.46 -32.45
CA ASP A 616 8.00 -14.69 -33.12
C ASP A 616 9.00 -14.15 -32.09
N ASP A 617 10.28 -14.40 -32.28
CA ASP A 617 11.34 -13.99 -31.36
C ASP A 617 11.47 -12.47 -31.27
N THR A 618 10.97 -11.73 -32.23
CA THR A 618 11.00 -10.25 -32.24
C THR A 618 10.23 -9.62 -31.08
N ILE A 619 9.22 -10.31 -30.52
CA ILE A 619 8.45 -9.78 -29.39
C ILE A 619 9.28 -9.69 -28.09
N PHE A 620 10.34 -10.50 -27.97
CA PHE A 620 11.19 -10.54 -26.78
C PHE A 620 12.29 -9.47 -26.82
N VAL A 621 12.51 -8.88 -28.00
CA VAL A 621 13.55 -7.88 -28.19
C VAL A 621 13.12 -6.57 -27.54
N LYS A 622 14.03 -5.96 -26.78
CA LYS A 622 13.82 -4.63 -26.19
C LYS A 622 13.30 -3.65 -27.24
N PRO A 623 12.15 -2.99 -27.02
CA PRO A 623 11.61 -2.00 -27.94
C PRO A 623 12.62 -0.87 -28.21
N LYS A 624 12.66 -0.37 -29.43
CA LYS A 624 13.45 0.83 -29.75
C LYS A 624 12.73 2.07 -29.23
N LYS A 625 13.47 3.00 -28.67
CA LYS A 625 12.95 4.30 -28.23
C LYS A 625 12.34 5.08 -29.38
#